data_07e701fbaa5b96da62c68287ca11d62b
#
_entry.id   07e701fbaa5b96da62c68287ca11d62b
#
_cell.length_a   1.000
_cell.length_b   1.000
_cell.length_c   1.000
_cell.angle_alpha   90.00
_cell.angle_beta   90.00
_cell.angle_gamma   90.00
#
_symmetry.space_group_name_H-M   'P 1'
#
loop_
_entity.id
_entity.type
_entity.pdbx_description
1 polymer ?
#
loop_
_entity_poly.entity_id
_entity_poly.type
_entity_poly.pdbx_seq_one_letter_code
_entity_poly.pdbx_strand_id
1 'polypeptide(L)'
;MAQAHPTKAHMALVELMNQGYLKHIISQNTDGLHRKSGVPADKISEVHGNRNKEECKKCGYEYMRDFGVRCAKGTKEHKTGRNCDDAKCRGPLTDTIINFGENLREDILDMGYAHGVEADLMVCVGSSMRVNPAADMAGQTAERGGNLVIINLMKTPLDPYASLVINGKCQVVFELLMKKLSIAIPEWNIKRSLKVSLETELANGKEHLKIQGVDTNNRSYDYLKTIAINKQNGSKVALKAIEQKENSVYKLNLGFQGHYKEPTLELDIPRALLAEAKNSLKVDMIYNPRTFKWEFVMSYDFNNKNDLDIVSFKNGGG
;
A
#
# COMPACT_ATOMS: atom_id res chain seq x y z
N MET A 1 15.98 -7.43 7.94
CA MET A 1 14.89 -7.94 8.82
C MET A 1 13.67 -8.15 7.93
N ALA A 2 12.95 -9.26 8.11
CA ALA A 2 11.67 -9.45 7.42
C ALA A 2 10.69 -8.35 7.82
N GLN A 3 9.95 -7.80 6.86
CA GLN A 3 8.94 -6.79 7.15
C GLN A 3 7.75 -7.44 7.89
N ALA A 4 7.15 -6.69 8.81
CA ALA A 4 5.93 -7.12 9.46
C ALA A 4 4.78 -7.20 8.43
N HIS A 5 3.92 -8.19 8.60
CA HIS A 5 2.74 -8.41 7.76
C HIS A 5 1.46 -7.97 8.49
N PRO A 6 0.45 -7.45 7.78
CA PRO A 6 -0.86 -7.23 8.34
C PRO A 6 -1.41 -8.51 9.00
N THR A 7 -1.93 -8.36 10.21
CA THR A 7 -2.54 -9.46 10.96
C THR A 7 -3.98 -9.68 10.51
N LYS A 8 -4.61 -10.76 10.97
CA LYS A 8 -6.04 -11.00 10.73
C LYS A 8 -6.91 -9.84 11.26
N ALA A 9 -6.52 -9.18 12.35
CA ALA A 9 -7.24 -8.00 12.84
C ALA A 9 -7.18 -6.84 11.82
N HIS A 10 -6.03 -6.57 11.20
CA HIS A 10 -5.93 -5.57 10.14
C HIS A 10 -6.82 -5.92 8.94
N MET A 11 -6.83 -7.19 8.54
CA MET A 11 -7.65 -7.64 7.41
C MET A 11 -9.15 -7.64 7.73
N ALA A 12 -9.52 -7.91 8.99
CA ALA A 12 -10.90 -7.76 9.46
C ALA A 12 -11.37 -6.30 9.37
N LEU A 13 -10.51 -5.33 9.77
CA LEU A 13 -10.83 -3.91 9.64
C LEU A 13 -11.03 -3.49 8.18
N VAL A 14 -10.19 -3.98 7.27
CA VAL A 14 -10.37 -3.73 5.82
C VAL A 14 -11.70 -4.26 5.33
N GLU A 15 -12.06 -5.49 5.73
CA GLU A 15 -13.32 -6.08 5.27
C GLU A 15 -14.54 -5.38 5.88
N LEU A 16 -14.49 -5.00 7.17
CA LEU A 16 -15.53 -4.18 7.79
C LEU A 16 -15.69 -2.83 7.08
N MET A 17 -14.60 -2.25 6.58
CA MET A 17 -14.63 -1.02 5.80
C MET A 17 -15.25 -1.26 4.41
N ASN A 18 -14.89 -2.34 3.71
CA ASN A 18 -15.47 -2.74 2.42
C ASN A 18 -16.99 -2.96 2.53
N GLN A 19 -17.44 -3.56 3.63
CA GLN A 19 -18.86 -3.80 3.91
C GLN A 19 -19.60 -2.55 4.42
N GLY A 20 -18.89 -1.42 4.61
CA GLY A 20 -19.48 -0.16 5.04
C GLY A 20 -19.75 -0.05 6.54
N TYR A 21 -19.38 -1.04 7.36
CA TYR A 21 -19.49 -0.96 8.82
C TYR A 21 -18.47 0.02 9.41
N LEU A 22 -17.20 -0.05 8.98
CA LEU A 22 -16.12 0.84 9.43
C LEU A 22 -15.99 2.03 8.49
N LYS A 23 -16.13 3.23 9.01
CA LYS A 23 -16.06 4.48 8.23
C LYS A 23 -14.65 5.04 8.16
N HIS A 24 -13.94 5.04 9.30
CA HIS A 24 -12.62 5.65 9.42
C HIS A 24 -11.77 4.96 10.49
N ILE A 25 -10.45 5.05 10.35
CA ILE A 25 -9.48 4.58 11.34
C ILE A 25 -8.66 5.78 11.85
N ILE A 26 -8.56 5.94 13.16
CA ILE A 26 -7.63 6.86 13.80
C ILE A 26 -6.47 6.03 14.37
N SER A 27 -5.27 6.17 13.83
CA SER A 27 -4.14 5.32 14.19
C SER A 27 -3.01 6.09 14.85
N GLN A 28 -2.54 5.61 15.99
CA GLN A 28 -1.32 6.05 16.65
C GLN A 28 -0.08 5.25 16.21
N ASN A 29 -0.28 4.14 15.47
CA ASN A 29 0.79 3.27 15.03
C ASN A 29 1.53 3.88 13.83
N THR A 30 2.85 3.77 13.85
CA THR A 30 3.72 4.26 12.76
C THR A 30 4.25 3.13 11.87
N ASP A 31 3.83 1.88 12.09
CA ASP A 31 4.34 0.69 11.38
C ASP A 31 3.85 0.54 9.94
N GLY A 32 2.84 1.33 9.54
CA GLY A 32 2.27 1.34 8.19
C GLY A 32 1.39 0.13 7.87
N LEU A 33 1.07 -0.74 8.85
CA LEU A 33 0.35 -2.00 8.58
C LEU A 33 -1.09 -1.78 8.11
N HIS A 34 -1.79 -0.74 8.58
CA HIS A 34 -3.11 -0.40 8.09
C HIS A 34 -3.09 -0.04 6.59
N ARG A 35 -2.13 0.80 6.17
CA ARG A 35 -1.97 1.12 4.75
C ARG A 35 -1.59 -0.11 3.92
N LYS A 36 -0.68 -0.95 4.44
CA LYS A 36 -0.27 -2.20 3.79
C LYS A 36 -1.40 -3.23 3.71
N SER A 37 -2.33 -3.23 4.64
CA SER A 37 -3.50 -4.12 4.58
C SER A 37 -4.50 -3.72 3.50
N GLY A 38 -4.42 -2.51 2.97
CA GLY A 38 -5.30 -2.02 1.91
C GLY A 38 -6.25 -0.91 2.34
N VAL A 39 -6.12 -0.37 3.57
CA VAL A 39 -6.90 0.80 4.01
C VAL A 39 -6.57 2.00 3.13
N PRO A 40 -7.56 2.65 2.47
CA PRO A 40 -7.36 3.83 1.65
C PRO A 40 -6.83 5.03 2.45
N ALA A 41 -6.14 5.96 1.77
CA ALA A 41 -5.54 7.12 2.42
C ALA A 41 -6.57 8.06 3.06
N ASP A 42 -7.70 8.22 2.41
CA ASP A 42 -8.83 9.05 2.85
C ASP A 42 -9.69 8.41 3.95
N LYS A 43 -9.39 7.16 4.33
CA LYS A 43 -10.11 6.41 5.38
C LYS A 43 -9.28 6.19 6.65
N ILE A 44 -8.16 6.90 6.78
CA ILE A 44 -7.29 6.76 7.95
C ILE A 44 -6.62 8.09 8.33
N SER A 45 -6.66 8.42 9.61
CA SER A 45 -5.86 9.48 10.23
C SER A 45 -4.65 8.87 10.93
N GLU A 46 -3.46 8.96 10.29
CA GLU A 46 -2.19 8.50 10.88
C GLU A 46 -1.59 9.63 11.72
N VAL A 47 -2.10 9.82 12.95
CA VAL A 47 -1.80 11.00 13.80
C VAL A 47 -0.32 11.16 14.16
N HIS A 48 0.45 10.08 14.19
CA HIS A 48 1.90 10.10 14.45
C HIS A 48 2.74 9.81 13.19
N GLY A 49 2.09 9.84 12.01
CA GLY A 49 2.72 9.55 10.73
C GLY A 49 2.93 8.06 10.46
N ASN A 50 3.74 7.77 9.43
CA ASN A 50 3.97 6.42 8.95
C ASN A 50 5.42 6.26 8.50
N ARG A 51 6.15 5.31 9.11
CA ARG A 51 7.57 5.06 8.82
C ARG A 51 7.87 4.60 7.39
N ASN A 52 6.85 4.13 6.69
CA ASN A 52 6.95 3.66 5.32
C ASN A 52 6.44 4.69 4.30
N LYS A 53 6.06 5.89 4.76
CA LYS A 53 5.53 6.95 3.93
C LYS A 53 6.50 8.13 3.88
N GLU A 54 6.77 8.61 2.67
CA GLU A 54 7.48 9.86 2.43
C GLU A 54 6.63 10.79 1.56
N GLU A 55 6.81 12.08 1.76
CA GLU A 55 6.01 13.11 1.13
C GLU A 55 6.90 14.13 0.42
N CYS A 56 6.49 14.56 -0.75
CA CYS A 56 7.16 15.64 -1.46
C CYS A 56 6.72 16.99 -0.90
N LYS A 57 7.64 17.75 -0.32
CA LYS A 57 7.36 19.09 0.23
C LYS A 57 6.98 20.13 -0.82
N LYS A 58 7.21 19.87 -2.12
CA LYS A 58 6.89 20.79 -3.20
C LYS A 58 5.51 20.57 -3.81
N CYS A 59 5.11 19.32 -4.04
CA CYS A 59 3.84 18.98 -4.68
C CYS A 59 2.87 18.20 -3.80
N GLY A 60 3.22 17.87 -2.55
CA GLY A 60 2.37 17.13 -1.62
C GLY A 60 2.18 15.65 -1.94
N TYR A 61 2.82 15.12 -2.99
CA TYR A 61 2.59 13.72 -3.35
C TYR A 61 3.19 12.76 -2.31
N GLU A 62 2.39 11.81 -1.87
CA GLU A 62 2.78 10.78 -0.91
C GLU A 62 3.24 9.49 -1.60
N TYR A 63 4.37 8.95 -1.15
CA TYR A 63 4.94 7.70 -1.61
C TYR A 63 4.90 6.66 -0.49
N MET A 64 4.20 5.56 -0.70
CA MET A 64 4.28 4.40 0.20
C MET A 64 5.45 3.51 -0.24
N ARG A 65 6.26 3.06 0.74
CA ARG A 65 7.42 2.20 0.49
C ARG A 65 7.33 0.92 1.33
N ASP A 66 8.05 -0.11 0.90
CA ASP A 66 8.15 -1.37 1.65
C ASP A 66 9.20 -1.34 2.77
N PHE A 67 9.91 -0.23 2.91
CA PHE A 67 11.00 -0.04 3.88
C PHE A 67 10.78 1.24 4.70
N GLY A 68 11.52 1.37 5.79
CA GLY A 68 11.53 2.61 6.56
C GLY A 68 12.24 3.72 5.78
N VAL A 69 11.52 4.80 5.50
CA VAL A 69 11.97 5.83 4.54
C VAL A 69 13.00 6.80 5.10
N ARG A 70 13.07 6.96 6.43
CA ARG A 70 13.96 7.92 7.10
C ARG A 70 15.42 7.51 6.97
N CYS A 71 16.26 8.42 6.45
CA CYS A 71 17.72 8.26 6.40
C CYS A 71 18.43 9.17 7.40
N ALA A 72 17.76 10.16 7.97
CA ALA A 72 18.32 11.14 8.88
C ALA A 72 18.76 10.50 10.21
N LYS A 73 19.87 10.97 10.76
CA LYS A 73 20.40 10.53 12.07
C LYS A 73 19.81 11.30 13.24
N GLY A 74 19.39 12.54 13.00
CA GLY A 74 18.78 13.39 14.01
C GLY A 74 17.28 13.19 14.11
N THR A 75 16.72 13.31 15.33
CA THR A 75 15.29 13.10 15.58
C THR A 75 14.39 14.12 14.89
N LYS A 76 14.87 15.36 14.68
CA LYS A 76 14.14 16.46 14.02
C LYS A 76 14.49 16.60 12.52
N GLU A 77 15.31 15.72 11.98
CA GLU A 77 15.62 15.69 10.56
C GLU A 77 14.72 14.68 9.84
N HIS A 78 13.83 15.17 9.00
CA HIS A 78 12.88 14.34 8.26
C HIS A 78 13.35 13.97 6.84
N LYS A 79 14.62 14.17 6.52
CA LYS A 79 15.19 13.88 5.20
C LYS A 79 15.18 12.37 4.91
N THR A 80 14.74 12.02 3.72
CA THR A 80 14.80 10.64 3.21
C THR A 80 15.95 10.41 2.23
N GLY A 81 16.61 11.49 1.79
CA GLY A 81 17.68 11.45 0.79
C GLY A 81 17.20 11.20 -0.63
N ARG A 82 15.89 11.17 -0.86
CA ARG A 82 15.25 10.97 -2.18
C ARG A 82 14.52 12.23 -2.63
N ASN A 83 14.27 12.29 -3.95
CA ASN A 83 13.51 13.35 -4.58
C ASN A 83 12.25 12.79 -5.23
N CYS A 84 11.28 13.67 -5.45
CA CYS A 84 10.04 13.36 -6.16
C CYS A 84 10.33 12.80 -7.56
N ASP A 85 9.68 11.70 -7.91
CA ASP A 85 9.85 11.02 -9.21
C ASP A 85 9.22 11.81 -10.38
N ASP A 86 8.34 12.76 -10.08
CA ASP A 86 7.76 13.65 -11.08
C ASP A 86 8.86 14.54 -11.69
N ALA A 87 9.09 14.39 -13.01
CA ALA A 87 10.13 15.12 -13.73
C ALA A 87 10.00 16.63 -13.66
N LYS A 88 8.78 17.16 -13.52
CA LYS A 88 8.50 18.60 -13.40
C LYS A 88 8.65 19.11 -11.97
N CYS A 89 8.53 18.20 -10.99
CA CYS A 89 8.59 18.58 -9.58
C CYS A 89 10.00 18.46 -9.00
N ARG A 90 10.58 17.27 -8.98
CA ARG A 90 11.91 16.94 -8.41
C ARG A 90 12.14 17.49 -6.99
N GLY A 91 11.07 17.80 -6.24
CA GLY A 91 11.16 18.30 -4.87
C GLY A 91 11.75 17.25 -3.90
N PRO A 92 12.38 17.69 -2.80
CA PRO A 92 12.93 16.77 -1.80
C PRO A 92 11.79 16.01 -1.09
N LEU A 93 12.03 14.73 -0.78
CA LEU A 93 11.14 13.91 0.00
C LEU A 93 11.52 13.93 1.49
N THR A 94 10.51 13.97 2.34
CA THR A 94 10.66 13.89 3.79
C THR A 94 9.80 12.75 4.33
N ASP A 95 10.23 12.12 5.43
CA ASP A 95 9.37 11.19 6.15
C ASP A 95 8.19 11.92 6.83
N THR A 96 7.19 11.17 7.24
CA THR A 96 5.97 11.71 7.84
C THR A 96 5.86 11.41 9.33
N ILE A 97 6.90 10.83 9.95
CA ILE A 97 6.93 10.54 11.38
C ILE A 97 6.91 11.85 12.18
N ILE A 98 6.10 11.88 13.21
CA ILE A 98 6.02 12.99 14.14
C ILE A 98 6.61 12.54 15.48
N ASN A 99 7.69 13.19 15.91
CA ASN A 99 8.37 12.90 17.16
C ASN A 99 7.76 13.71 18.31
N PHE A 100 8.03 13.32 19.55
CA PHE A 100 7.62 14.10 20.71
C PHE A 100 8.16 15.53 20.65
N GLY A 101 7.26 16.50 20.86
CA GLY A 101 7.58 17.94 20.79
C GLY A 101 7.55 18.52 19.37
N GLU A 102 7.06 17.77 18.38
CA GLU A 102 6.73 18.27 17.05
C GLU A 102 5.22 18.48 16.93
N ASN A 103 4.82 19.42 16.07
CA ASN A 103 3.41 19.69 15.80
C ASN A 103 2.80 18.58 14.98
N LEU A 104 1.61 18.17 15.37
CA LEU A 104 0.79 17.25 14.59
C LEU A 104 0.22 17.97 13.36
N ARG A 105 -0.10 17.23 12.31
CA ARG A 105 -0.70 17.79 11.09
C ARG A 105 -2.16 18.14 11.35
N GLU A 106 -2.53 19.40 11.14
CA GLU A 106 -3.88 19.93 11.36
C GLU A 106 -4.94 19.19 10.52
N ASP A 107 -4.66 18.96 9.23
CA ASP A 107 -5.55 18.23 8.32
C ASP A 107 -5.87 16.80 8.80
N ILE A 108 -4.89 16.12 9.39
CA ILE A 108 -5.07 14.77 9.96
C ILE A 108 -5.85 14.81 11.28
N LEU A 109 -5.59 15.85 12.11
CA LEU A 109 -6.31 16.07 13.36
C LEU A 109 -7.79 16.39 13.11
N ASP A 110 -8.05 17.33 12.23
CA ASP A 110 -9.42 17.76 11.88
C ASP A 110 -10.24 16.58 11.37
N MET A 111 -9.65 15.75 10.50
CA MET A 111 -10.29 14.52 10.03
C MET A 111 -10.57 13.54 11.17
N GLY A 112 -9.61 13.32 12.07
CA GLY A 112 -9.75 12.43 13.22
C GLY A 112 -10.83 12.91 14.19
N TYR A 113 -10.84 14.22 14.50
CA TYR A 113 -11.86 14.82 15.36
C TYR A 113 -13.27 14.79 14.73
N ALA A 114 -13.40 15.10 13.44
CA ALA A 114 -14.67 15.03 12.74
C ALA A 114 -15.28 13.63 12.85
N HIS A 115 -14.50 12.58 12.56
CA HIS A 115 -14.98 11.20 12.69
C HIS A 115 -15.23 10.78 14.15
N GLY A 116 -14.46 11.28 15.12
CA GLY A 116 -14.70 11.03 16.54
C GLY A 116 -16.03 11.62 17.03
N VAL A 117 -16.38 12.79 16.49
CA VAL A 117 -17.64 13.50 16.80
C VAL A 117 -18.85 12.86 16.12
N GLU A 118 -18.70 12.41 14.88
CA GLU A 118 -19.78 11.83 14.07
C GLU A 118 -20.07 10.35 14.39
N ALA A 119 -19.14 9.67 15.05
CA ALA A 119 -19.25 8.24 15.31
C ALA A 119 -20.41 7.92 16.28
N ASP A 120 -21.29 7.02 15.90
CA ASP A 120 -22.28 6.36 16.77
C ASP A 120 -21.64 5.25 17.61
N LEU A 121 -20.52 4.67 17.10
CA LEU A 121 -19.71 3.66 17.76
C LEU A 121 -18.21 3.92 17.51
N MET A 122 -17.48 4.15 18.60
CA MET A 122 -16.01 4.17 18.61
C MET A 122 -15.47 2.88 19.21
N VAL A 123 -14.55 2.22 18.49
CA VAL A 123 -13.88 1.02 18.98
C VAL A 123 -12.39 1.31 19.18
N CYS A 124 -11.96 1.41 20.43
CA CYS A 124 -10.53 1.57 20.78
C CYS A 124 -9.84 0.22 20.86
N VAL A 125 -8.79 0.03 20.09
CA VAL A 125 -8.14 -1.28 19.94
C VAL A 125 -6.65 -1.19 20.27
N GLY A 126 -6.22 -1.89 21.32
CA GLY A 126 -4.81 -2.06 21.67
C GLY A 126 -4.07 -0.77 22.00
N SER A 127 -4.78 0.26 22.45
CA SER A 127 -4.21 1.54 22.86
C SER A 127 -4.32 1.74 24.37
N SER A 128 -3.31 2.39 24.95
CA SER A 128 -3.34 2.79 26.37
C SER A 128 -4.34 3.91 26.64
N MET A 129 -4.78 4.64 25.62
CA MET A 129 -5.66 5.82 25.70
C MET A 129 -5.14 6.89 26.68
N ARG A 130 -3.81 7.10 26.71
CA ARG A 130 -3.11 8.07 27.59
C ARG A 130 -2.48 9.22 26.82
N VAL A 131 -2.41 9.10 25.51
CA VAL A 131 -1.72 10.07 24.64
C VAL A 131 -2.75 10.83 23.82
N ASN A 132 -2.84 12.13 24.10
CA ASN A 132 -3.66 13.05 23.32
C ASN A 132 -2.92 13.45 22.02
N PRO A 133 -3.67 13.80 20.95
CA PRO A 133 -5.12 14.00 20.92
C PRO A 133 -5.95 12.73 20.61
N ALA A 134 -5.36 11.59 20.32
CA ALA A 134 -6.13 10.40 19.93
C ALA A 134 -7.05 9.87 21.05
N ALA A 135 -6.62 10.02 22.32
CA ALA A 135 -7.49 9.67 23.45
C ALA A 135 -8.72 10.59 23.55
N ASP A 136 -8.54 11.89 23.30
CA ASP A 136 -9.65 12.86 23.31
C ASP A 136 -10.65 12.57 22.19
N MET A 137 -10.17 12.25 20.97
CA MET A 137 -11.04 11.90 19.84
C MET A 137 -11.96 10.72 20.18
N ALA A 138 -11.45 9.73 20.92
CA ALA A 138 -12.24 8.60 21.36
C ALA A 138 -13.23 8.99 22.49
N GLY A 139 -12.82 9.86 23.40
CA GLY A 139 -13.66 10.37 24.50
C GLY A 139 -14.87 11.16 23.98
N GLN A 140 -14.69 11.95 22.94
CA GLN A 140 -15.76 12.78 22.35
C GLN A 140 -16.96 11.96 21.87
N THR A 141 -16.76 10.75 21.35
CA THR A 141 -17.88 9.87 20.97
C THR A 141 -18.74 9.56 22.19
N ALA A 142 -18.14 9.18 23.32
CA ALA A 142 -18.87 8.88 24.56
C ALA A 142 -19.54 10.13 25.14
N GLU A 143 -18.88 11.28 25.15
CA GLU A 143 -19.40 12.56 25.65
C GLU A 143 -20.66 13.02 24.89
N ARG A 144 -20.75 12.67 23.60
CA ARG A 144 -21.93 12.98 22.76
C ARG A 144 -23.01 11.92 22.79
N GLY A 145 -22.88 10.89 23.64
CA GLY A 145 -23.87 9.83 23.80
C GLY A 145 -23.72 8.67 22.82
N GLY A 146 -22.65 8.63 22.02
CA GLY A 146 -22.26 7.48 21.21
C GLY A 146 -21.68 6.36 22.09
N ASN A 147 -21.56 5.17 21.52
CA ASN A 147 -21.01 4.02 22.23
C ASN A 147 -19.48 3.98 22.12
N LEU A 148 -18.81 3.77 23.25
CA LEU A 148 -17.36 3.53 23.30
C LEU A 148 -17.12 2.08 23.69
N VAL A 149 -16.43 1.34 22.84
CA VAL A 149 -15.96 -0.04 23.11
C VAL A 149 -14.45 -0.04 23.21
N ILE A 150 -13.90 -0.64 24.25
CA ILE A 150 -12.45 -0.75 24.46
C ILE A 150 -12.04 -2.22 24.43
N ILE A 151 -11.14 -2.56 23.50
CA ILE A 151 -10.51 -3.88 23.37
C ILE A 151 -9.04 -3.70 23.73
N ASN A 152 -8.66 -4.04 24.96
CA ASN A 152 -7.28 -3.88 25.42
C ASN A 152 -6.92 -4.95 26.47
N LEU A 153 -5.63 -5.26 26.62
CA LEU A 153 -5.15 -6.20 27.66
C LEU A 153 -5.09 -5.54 29.03
N MET A 154 -4.91 -4.22 29.09
CA MET A 154 -4.77 -3.45 30.32
C MET A 154 -5.87 -2.41 30.44
N LYS A 155 -6.16 -1.97 31.65
CA LYS A 155 -7.07 -0.87 31.93
C LYS A 155 -6.59 0.43 31.30
N THR A 156 -7.56 1.22 30.85
CA THR A 156 -7.34 2.55 30.27
C THR A 156 -8.06 3.64 31.07
N PRO A 157 -7.66 4.90 30.95
CA PRO A 157 -8.37 6.02 31.60
C PRO A 157 -9.82 6.18 31.11
N LEU A 158 -10.15 5.66 29.93
CA LEU A 158 -11.48 5.76 29.32
C LEU A 158 -12.43 4.62 29.69
N ASP A 159 -11.96 3.58 30.40
CA ASP A 159 -12.80 2.44 30.82
C ASP A 159 -14.10 2.88 31.54
N PRO A 160 -14.09 3.90 32.44
CA PRO A 160 -15.31 4.35 33.11
C PRO A 160 -16.37 4.95 32.19
N TYR A 161 -16.00 5.39 30.99
CA TYR A 161 -16.88 6.00 30.00
C TYR A 161 -17.28 5.01 28.89
N ALA A 162 -16.73 3.79 28.92
CA ALA A 162 -16.97 2.78 27.90
C ALA A 162 -18.30 2.07 28.14
N SER A 163 -19.06 1.87 27.06
CA SER A 163 -20.25 1.02 27.06
C SER A 163 -19.88 -0.46 27.20
N LEU A 164 -18.66 -0.83 26.78
CA LEU A 164 -18.15 -2.19 26.88
C LEU A 164 -16.61 -2.20 26.92
N VAL A 165 -16.04 -2.95 27.87
CA VAL A 165 -14.60 -3.20 27.94
C VAL A 165 -14.34 -4.69 27.77
N ILE A 166 -13.50 -5.05 26.79
CA ILE A 166 -13.10 -6.43 26.50
C ILE A 166 -11.61 -6.57 26.79
N ASN A 167 -11.27 -7.28 27.87
CA ASN A 167 -9.87 -7.59 28.22
C ASN A 167 -9.39 -8.82 27.44
N GLY A 168 -8.87 -8.59 26.23
CA GLY A 168 -8.48 -9.67 25.34
C GLY A 168 -7.53 -9.24 24.23
N LYS A 169 -6.93 -10.23 23.56
CA LYS A 169 -6.12 -10.00 22.37
C LYS A 169 -7.01 -9.53 21.22
N CYS A 170 -6.73 -8.36 20.64
CA CYS A 170 -7.53 -7.77 19.58
C CYS A 170 -7.78 -8.74 18.40
N GLN A 171 -6.78 -9.53 18.00
CA GLN A 171 -6.95 -10.50 16.93
C GLN A 171 -8.04 -11.53 17.23
N VAL A 172 -8.10 -12.06 18.46
CA VAL A 172 -9.12 -13.05 18.87
C VAL A 172 -10.50 -12.42 18.87
N VAL A 173 -10.60 -11.18 19.38
CA VAL A 173 -11.88 -10.46 19.42
C VAL A 173 -12.39 -10.20 18.00
N PHE A 174 -11.54 -9.75 17.08
CA PHE A 174 -11.94 -9.54 15.69
C PHE A 174 -12.30 -10.84 14.97
N GLU A 175 -11.58 -11.94 15.19
CA GLU A 175 -11.94 -13.26 14.63
C GLU A 175 -13.35 -13.71 15.09
N LEU A 176 -13.67 -13.52 16.37
CA LEU A 176 -14.99 -13.83 16.92
C LEU A 176 -16.08 -12.89 16.40
N LEU A 177 -15.80 -11.58 16.32
CA LEU A 177 -16.71 -10.59 15.77
C LEU A 177 -17.08 -10.92 14.32
N MET A 178 -16.08 -11.15 13.47
CA MET A 178 -16.29 -11.46 12.06
C MET A 178 -17.08 -12.76 11.88
N LYS A 179 -16.78 -13.77 12.71
CA LYS A 179 -17.58 -15.01 12.75
C LYS A 179 -19.04 -14.74 13.11
N LYS A 180 -19.32 -13.90 14.11
CA LYS A 180 -20.68 -13.53 14.50
C LYS A 180 -21.43 -12.76 13.42
N LEU A 181 -20.71 -11.94 12.66
CA LEU A 181 -21.27 -11.19 11.52
C LEU A 181 -21.42 -12.06 10.27
N SER A 182 -20.92 -13.31 10.29
CA SER A 182 -20.86 -14.20 9.12
C SER A 182 -20.03 -13.59 7.96
N ILE A 183 -19.00 -12.82 8.30
CA ILE A 183 -18.10 -12.17 7.33
C ILE A 183 -16.75 -12.89 7.36
N ALA A 184 -16.28 -13.32 6.19
CA ALA A 184 -14.95 -13.93 6.06
C ALA A 184 -13.85 -12.86 6.20
N ILE A 185 -12.76 -13.20 6.91
CA ILE A 185 -11.57 -12.34 6.95
C ILE A 185 -10.72 -12.66 5.72
N PRO A 186 -10.48 -11.70 4.80
CA PRO A 186 -9.68 -11.95 3.62
C PRO A 186 -8.21 -12.21 3.98
N GLU A 187 -7.52 -12.98 3.15
CA GLU A 187 -6.08 -13.14 3.26
C GLU A 187 -5.36 -11.89 2.78
N TRP A 188 -4.26 -11.56 3.46
CA TRP A 188 -3.39 -10.49 2.98
C TRP A 188 -2.46 -11.00 1.90
N ASN A 189 -2.47 -10.31 0.77
CA ASN A 189 -1.59 -10.55 -0.37
C ASN A 189 -0.88 -9.25 -0.75
N ILE A 190 0.33 -9.36 -1.29
CA ILE A 190 1.10 -8.23 -1.79
C ILE A 190 0.69 -7.93 -3.22
N LYS A 191 0.24 -6.71 -3.46
CA LYS A 191 -0.07 -6.23 -4.81
C LYS A 191 1.13 -5.47 -5.38
N ARG A 192 1.49 -5.78 -6.63
CA ARG A 192 2.54 -5.12 -7.41
C ARG A 192 2.00 -4.81 -8.79
N SER A 193 2.34 -3.65 -9.31
CA SER A 193 1.98 -3.31 -10.69
C SER A 193 3.24 -3.03 -11.49
N LEU A 194 3.31 -3.63 -12.66
CA LEU A 194 4.41 -3.47 -13.60
C LEU A 194 3.89 -2.76 -14.84
N LYS A 195 4.56 -1.69 -15.26
CA LYS A 195 4.34 -1.08 -16.56
C LYS A 195 5.37 -1.59 -17.55
N VAL A 196 4.88 -2.13 -18.66
CA VAL A 196 5.68 -2.60 -19.79
C VAL A 196 5.37 -1.70 -20.97
N SER A 197 6.35 -1.01 -21.52
CA SER A 197 6.14 -0.11 -22.65
C SER A 197 7.15 -0.34 -23.78
N LEU A 198 6.67 -0.24 -24.99
CA LEU A 198 7.48 -0.23 -26.20
C LEU A 198 7.69 1.23 -26.63
N GLU A 199 8.95 1.68 -26.61
CA GLU A 199 9.34 3.05 -26.98
C GLU A 199 10.17 3.01 -28.26
N THR A 200 9.86 3.87 -29.23
CA THR A 200 10.65 4.02 -30.46
C THR A 200 11.47 5.30 -30.38
N GLU A 201 12.77 5.21 -30.55
CA GLU A 201 13.64 6.36 -30.63
C GLU A 201 13.43 7.13 -31.94
N LEU A 202 13.02 8.38 -31.85
CA LEU A 202 12.73 9.24 -33.03
C LEU A 202 13.97 9.46 -33.93
N ALA A 203 15.17 9.42 -33.35
CA ALA A 203 16.40 9.70 -34.06
C ALA A 203 16.87 8.60 -35.02
N ASN A 204 16.56 7.34 -34.71
CA ASN A 204 17.11 6.19 -35.42
C ASN A 204 16.10 5.03 -35.64
N GLY A 205 14.85 5.22 -35.22
CA GLY A 205 13.79 4.21 -35.36
C GLY A 205 13.99 2.95 -34.50
N LYS A 206 14.96 2.91 -33.59
CA LYS A 206 15.20 1.76 -32.72
C LYS A 206 14.09 1.62 -31.68
N GLU A 207 13.58 0.41 -31.57
CA GLU A 207 12.61 0.07 -30.54
C GLU A 207 13.30 -0.39 -29.25
N HIS A 208 12.76 0.04 -28.14
CA HIS A 208 13.19 -0.32 -26.79
C HIS A 208 12.02 -0.85 -25.99
N LEU A 209 12.22 -1.95 -25.31
CA LEU A 209 11.28 -2.41 -24.29
C LEU A 209 11.71 -1.82 -22.94
N LYS A 210 10.77 -1.13 -22.28
CA LYS A 210 10.98 -0.52 -20.97
C LYS A 210 10.06 -1.14 -19.94
N ILE A 211 10.63 -1.50 -18.80
CA ILE A 211 9.96 -2.13 -17.67
C ILE A 211 10.09 -1.23 -16.45
N GLN A 212 8.99 -0.98 -15.77
CA GLN A 212 8.97 -0.14 -14.58
C GLN A 212 7.95 -0.65 -13.56
N GLY A 213 8.37 -0.80 -12.30
CA GLY A 213 7.44 -0.94 -11.18
C GLY A 213 6.66 0.35 -10.98
N VAL A 214 5.35 0.25 -10.79
CA VAL A 214 4.49 1.42 -10.61
C VAL A 214 3.52 1.22 -9.45
N ASP A 215 3.07 2.32 -8.86
CA ASP A 215 1.99 2.35 -7.88
C ASP A 215 0.60 2.40 -8.56
N THR A 216 -0.45 2.52 -7.78
CA THR A 216 -1.83 2.63 -8.25
C THR A 216 -2.09 3.85 -9.13
N ASN A 217 -1.25 4.89 -9.02
CA ASN A 217 -1.33 6.12 -9.79
C ASN A 217 -0.35 6.14 -10.97
N ASN A 218 0.21 4.97 -11.37
CA ASN A 218 1.19 4.81 -12.43
C ASN A 218 2.52 5.58 -12.20
N ARG A 219 2.84 5.96 -10.96
CA ARG A 219 4.13 6.54 -10.60
C ARG A 219 5.13 5.44 -10.24
N SER A 220 6.41 5.76 -10.40
CA SER A 220 7.50 4.84 -10.11
C SER A 220 7.42 4.30 -8.67
N TYR A 221 7.45 2.98 -8.55
CA TYR A 221 7.50 2.28 -7.27
C TYR A 221 8.65 1.27 -7.26
N ASP A 222 9.66 1.57 -6.45
CA ASP A 222 10.92 0.84 -6.41
C ASP A 222 10.81 -0.43 -5.53
N TYR A 223 10.23 -1.49 -6.07
CA TYR A 223 10.18 -2.81 -5.45
C TYR A 223 11.02 -3.85 -6.21
N LEU A 224 11.50 -3.51 -7.42
CA LEU A 224 12.36 -4.36 -8.22
C LEU A 224 13.83 -4.11 -7.89
N LYS A 225 14.59 -5.17 -7.74
CA LYS A 225 16.04 -5.15 -7.52
C LYS A 225 16.79 -5.40 -8.81
N THR A 226 16.32 -6.36 -9.60
CA THR A 226 16.93 -6.71 -10.89
C THR A 226 15.84 -6.89 -11.94
N ILE A 227 16.14 -6.47 -13.15
CA ILE A 227 15.30 -6.68 -14.32
C ILE A 227 16.21 -7.22 -15.42
N ALA A 228 15.81 -8.32 -16.03
CA ALA A 228 16.41 -8.79 -17.26
C ALA A 228 15.35 -9.00 -18.34
N ILE A 229 15.62 -8.54 -19.54
CA ILE A 229 14.75 -8.64 -20.71
C ILE A 229 15.50 -9.46 -21.77
N ASN A 230 14.95 -10.59 -22.19
CA ASN A 230 15.59 -11.50 -23.13
C ASN A 230 17.06 -11.82 -22.74
N LYS A 231 17.31 -12.07 -21.44
CA LYS A 231 18.64 -12.29 -20.84
C LYS A 231 19.58 -11.05 -20.82
N GLN A 232 19.13 -9.88 -21.20
CA GLN A 232 19.87 -8.62 -21.08
C GLN A 232 19.45 -7.88 -19.80
N ASN A 233 20.40 -7.53 -18.96
CA ASN A 233 20.15 -6.80 -17.72
C ASN A 233 19.81 -5.33 -18.00
N GLY A 234 18.76 -4.83 -17.35
CA GLY A 234 18.35 -3.43 -17.42
C GLY A 234 16.84 -3.27 -17.52
N SER A 235 16.37 -2.11 -17.10
CA SER A 235 14.94 -1.74 -17.15
C SER A 235 14.52 -1.18 -18.52
N LYS A 236 15.48 -0.85 -19.38
CA LYS A 236 15.27 -0.42 -20.76
C LYS A 236 16.32 -1.11 -21.66
N VAL A 237 15.87 -1.89 -22.62
CA VAL A 237 16.71 -2.69 -23.50
C VAL A 237 16.31 -2.45 -24.95
N ALA A 238 17.32 -2.21 -25.82
CA ALA A 238 17.12 -2.10 -27.27
C ALA A 238 16.76 -3.47 -27.86
N LEU A 239 15.73 -3.51 -28.69
CA LEU A 239 15.28 -4.74 -29.34
C LEU A 239 16.09 -5.02 -30.59
N LYS A 240 16.44 -6.29 -30.79
CA LYS A 240 17.06 -6.79 -32.01
C LYS A 240 15.97 -6.98 -33.10
N ALA A 241 16.40 -7.00 -34.36
CA ALA A 241 15.45 -7.17 -35.47
C ALA A 241 14.57 -8.43 -35.39
N ILE A 242 15.09 -9.53 -34.81
CA ILE A 242 14.30 -10.75 -34.57
C ILE A 242 13.23 -10.55 -33.51
N GLU A 243 13.47 -9.69 -32.53
CA GLU A 243 12.56 -9.39 -31.41
C GLU A 243 11.49 -8.37 -31.81
N GLN A 244 11.64 -7.73 -32.98
CA GLN A 244 10.69 -6.78 -33.55
C GLN A 244 9.61 -7.44 -34.40
N LYS A 245 9.65 -8.77 -34.57
CA LYS A 245 8.64 -9.53 -35.32
C LYS A 245 7.35 -9.63 -34.53
N GLU A 246 6.22 -9.64 -35.20
CA GLU A 246 4.88 -9.66 -34.62
C GLU A 246 4.67 -10.81 -33.61
N ASN A 247 5.18 -11.99 -33.94
CA ASN A 247 5.06 -13.19 -33.10
C ASN A 247 6.15 -13.31 -32.01
N SER A 248 6.92 -12.24 -31.75
CA SER A 248 7.96 -12.26 -30.72
C SER A 248 7.37 -12.28 -29.32
N VAL A 249 8.06 -12.97 -28.41
CA VAL A 249 7.73 -12.99 -26.97
C VAL A 249 8.91 -12.43 -26.21
N TYR A 250 8.66 -11.42 -25.38
CA TYR A 250 9.64 -10.83 -24.50
C TYR A 250 9.67 -11.59 -23.19
N LYS A 251 10.81 -12.21 -22.89
CA LYS A 251 11.03 -12.94 -21.62
C LYS A 251 11.60 -12.01 -20.58
N LEU A 252 10.81 -11.74 -19.55
CA LEU A 252 11.21 -10.92 -18.42
C LEU A 252 11.63 -11.81 -17.26
N ASN A 253 12.76 -11.48 -16.62
CA ASN A 253 13.15 -12.07 -15.36
C ASN A 253 13.27 -10.95 -14.33
N LEU A 254 12.43 -10.99 -13.30
CA LEU A 254 12.24 -9.94 -12.31
C LEU A 254 12.72 -10.42 -10.95
N GLY A 255 13.75 -9.77 -10.40
CA GLY A 255 14.16 -9.95 -9.01
C GLY A 255 13.64 -8.82 -8.15
N PHE A 256 13.19 -9.14 -6.94
CA PHE A 256 12.58 -8.20 -6.00
C PHE A 256 13.55 -7.76 -4.92
N GLN A 257 13.26 -6.65 -4.23
CA GLN A 257 14.07 -6.15 -3.12
C GLN A 257 14.11 -7.15 -1.92
N GLY A 258 13.21 -8.12 -1.91
CA GLY A 258 13.20 -9.21 -0.94
C GLY A 258 12.64 -8.82 0.43
N HIS A 259 11.93 -7.71 0.53
CA HIS A 259 11.31 -7.27 1.79
C HIS A 259 10.33 -8.30 2.35
N TYR A 260 9.64 -9.02 1.47
CA TYR A 260 8.68 -10.07 1.83
C TYR A 260 9.09 -11.45 1.34
N LYS A 261 10.39 -11.64 1.03
CA LYS A 261 10.94 -12.89 0.49
C LYS A 261 10.29 -13.29 -0.84
N GLU A 262 9.92 -12.29 -1.65
CA GLU A 262 9.39 -12.53 -2.99
C GLU A 262 10.43 -13.31 -3.83
N PRO A 263 10.05 -14.47 -4.40
CA PRO A 263 10.90 -15.21 -5.32
C PRO A 263 11.02 -14.46 -6.64
N THR A 264 12.07 -14.76 -7.39
CA THR A 264 12.22 -14.27 -8.77
C THR A 264 11.01 -14.69 -9.60
N LEU A 265 10.52 -13.80 -10.44
CA LEU A 265 9.38 -14.03 -11.32
C LEU A 265 9.80 -14.00 -12.78
N GLU A 266 9.43 -15.03 -13.53
CA GLU A 266 9.57 -15.05 -14.97
C GLU A 266 8.19 -14.76 -15.61
N LEU A 267 8.18 -13.83 -16.56
CA LEU A 267 6.99 -13.43 -17.31
C LEU A 267 7.29 -13.41 -18.80
N ASP A 268 6.40 -13.97 -19.58
CA ASP A 268 6.42 -13.92 -21.02
C ASP A 268 5.39 -12.90 -21.51
N ILE A 269 5.85 -11.86 -22.21
CA ILE A 269 4.99 -10.79 -22.77
C ILE A 269 4.97 -10.90 -24.27
N PRO A 270 3.89 -11.34 -24.90
CA PRO A 270 3.74 -11.36 -26.35
C PRO A 270 3.78 -9.95 -26.94
N ARG A 271 4.52 -9.74 -28.03
CA ARG A 271 4.55 -8.45 -28.73
C ARG A 271 3.18 -8.03 -29.24
N ALA A 272 2.40 -8.99 -29.73
CA ALA A 272 1.03 -8.75 -30.19
C ALA A 272 0.19 -8.07 -29.09
N LEU A 273 0.31 -8.53 -27.85
CA LEU A 273 -0.38 -7.96 -26.70
C LEU A 273 0.00 -6.49 -26.43
N LEU A 274 1.29 -6.16 -26.61
CA LEU A 274 1.75 -4.76 -26.49
C LEU A 274 1.22 -3.88 -27.63
N ALA A 275 1.14 -4.42 -28.84
CA ALA A 275 0.59 -3.70 -29.99
C ALA A 275 -0.92 -3.39 -29.80
N GLU A 276 -1.70 -4.37 -29.36
CA GLU A 276 -3.11 -4.19 -28.98
C GLU A 276 -3.28 -3.15 -27.87
N ALA A 277 -2.38 -3.15 -26.87
CA ALA A 277 -2.32 -2.18 -25.78
C ALA A 277 -1.72 -0.82 -26.18
N LYS A 278 -1.64 -0.48 -27.46
CA LYS A 278 -1.01 0.77 -27.95
C LYS A 278 0.39 1.01 -27.38
N ASN A 279 1.18 -0.05 -27.34
CA ASN A 279 2.57 -0.09 -26.85
C ASN A 279 2.74 0.18 -25.33
N SER A 280 1.69 0.09 -24.52
CA SER A 280 1.78 0.21 -23.06
C SER A 280 0.83 -0.76 -22.38
N LEU A 281 1.38 -1.71 -21.64
CA LEU A 281 0.67 -2.76 -20.92
C LEU A 281 0.93 -2.60 -19.41
N LYS A 282 -0.12 -2.75 -18.61
CA LYS A 282 0.00 -2.89 -17.17
C LYS A 282 -0.19 -4.35 -16.77
N VAL A 283 0.69 -4.85 -15.94
CA VAL A 283 0.61 -6.19 -15.37
C VAL A 283 0.45 -6.05 -13.86
N ASP A 284 -0.71 -6.42 -13.35
CA ASP A 284 -0.94 -6.47 -11.92
C ASP A 284 -0.60 -7.86 -11.39
N MET A 285 0.26 -7.91 -10.39
CA MET A 285 0.81 -9.12 -9.79
C MET A 285 0.38 -9.20 -8.34
N ILE A 286 -0.07 -10.38 -7.93
CA ILE A 286 -0.48 -10.67 -6.56
C ILE A 286 0.42 -11.79 -6.02
N TYR A 287 1.18 -11.49 -4.98
CA TYR A 287 2.04 -12.45 -4.30
C TYR A 287 1.44 -12.84 -2.95
N ASN A 288 1.26 -14.13 -2.76
CA ASN A 288 0.85 -14.66 -1.47
C ASN A 288 2.10 -15.09 -0.67
N PRO A 289 2.47 -14.37 0.40
CA PRO A 289 3.68 -14.67 1.16
C PRO A 289 3.58 -15.92 2.04
N ARG A 290 2.41 -16.54 2.16
CA ARG A 290 2.21 -17.80 2.88
C ARG A 290 2.41 -19.02 1.97
N THR A 291 1.91 -18.93 0.74
CA THR A 291 2.01 -20.02 -0.24
C THR A 291 3.21 -19.87 -1.16
N PHE A 292 3.88 -18.71 -1.14
CA PHE A 292 4.99 -18.34 -2.03
C PHE A 292 4.61 -18.37 -3.52
N LYS A 293 3.33 -18.14 -3.83
CA LYS A 293 2.79 -18.16 -5.19
C LYS A 293 2.50 -16.78 -5.70
N TRP A 294 2.75 -16.58 -6.98
CA TRP A 294 2.35 -15.41 -7.75
C TRP A 294 1.08 -15.72 -8.54
N GLU A 295 0.18 -14.75 -8.54
CA GLU A 295 -0.94 -14.64 -9.49
C GLU A 295 -0.78 -13.31 -10.21
N PHE A 296 -1.09 -13.24 -11.49
CA PHE A 296 -1.01 -12.02 -12.25
C PHE A 296 -2.16 -11.88 -13.22
N VAL A 297 -2.51 -10.60 -13.47
CA VAL A 297 -3.53 -10.18 -14.41
C VAL A 297 -2.89 -9.13 -15.30
N MET A 298 -2.97 -9.32 -16.61
CA MET A 298 -2.56 -8.32 -17.57
C MET A 298 -3.77 -7.46 -17.91
N SER A 299 -3.63 -6.16 -17.77
CA SER A 299 -4.66 -5.20 -18.16
C SER A 299 -4.10 -4.19 -19.15
N TYR A 300 -4.92 -3.79 -20.11
CA TYR A 300 -4.58 -2.74 -21.04
C TYR A 300 -4.89 -1.39 -20.39
N ASP A 301 -3.94 -0.45 -20.45
CA ASP A 301 -4.15 0.91 -19.96
C ASP A 301 -4.93 1.72 -21.02
N PHE A 302 -6.21 1.39 -21.20
CA PHE A 302 -7.11 2.25 -21.98
C PHE A 302 -7.59 3.39 -21.09
N ASN A 303 -7.43 4.62 -21.55
CA ASN A 303 -8.04 5.81 -20.96
C ASN A 303 -9.59 5.79 -20.99
N ASN A 304 -10.21 4.62 -21.08
CA ASN A 304 -11.65 4.40 -21.04
C ASN A 304 -11.98 3.33 -19.98
N LYS A 305 -12.79 3.71 -19.01
CA LYS A 305 -13.15 2.97 -17.80
C LYS A 305 -14.03 1.71 -18.01
N ASN A 306 -14.28 1.23 -19.24
CA ASN A 306 -15.34 0.26 -19.48
C ASN A 306 -14.97 -1.08 -20.14
N ASP A 307 -13.70 -1.32 -20.52
CA ASP A 307 -13.36 -2.62 -21.12
C ASP A 307 -12.16 -3.26 -20.38
N LEU A 308 -12.47 -4.08 -19.39
CA LEU A 308 -11.55 -4.97 -18.71
C LEU A 308 -11.67 -6.37 -19.31
N ASP A 309 -10.92 -6.66 -20.36
CA ASP A 309 -10.66 -8.04 -20.75
C ASP A 309 -9.57 -8.61 -19.85
N ILE A 310 -10.00 -9.40 -18.85
CA ILE A 310 -9.11 -10.06 -17.89
C ILE A 310 -8.59 -11.34 -18.54
N VAL A 311 -7.35 -11.33 -19.02
CA VAL A 311 -6.65 -12.55 -19.41
C VAL A 311 -5.89 -13.07 -18.21
N SER A 312 -6.43 -14.08 -17.53
CA SER A 312 -5.76 -14.74 -16.41
C SER A 312 -4.89 -15.90 -16.90
N PHE A 313 -3.60 -15.82 -16.67
CA PHE A 313 -2.69 -16.95 -16.86
C PHE A 313 -2.31 -17.55 -15.49
N LYS A 314 -2.59 -18.84 -15.31
CA LYS A 314 -2.07 -19.60 -14.17
C LYS A 314 -0.73 -20.20 -14.58
N ASN A 315 0.36 -19.78 -13.95
CA ASN A 315 1.59 -20.56 -14.03
C ASN A 315 1.41 -21.86 -13.25
N GLY A 316 1.43 -22.97 -13.98
CA GLY A 316 1.64 -24.28 -13.40
C GLY A 316 3.08 -24.32 -12.86
N GLY A 317 3.23 -24.20 -11.55
CA GLY A 317 4.50 -24.52 -10.90
C GLY A 317 4.72 -26.01 -10.95
N GLY A 318 5.87 -26.42 -11.51
CA GLY A 318 6.47 -27.72 -11.28
C GLY A 318 7.17 -27.74 -9.92
#